data_24332c0091dcd879c410f02d426cde8d
#
_entry.id   24332c0091dcd879c410f02d426cde8d
#
_cell.length_a   1.000
_cell.length_b   1.000
_cell.length_c   1.000
_cell.angle_alpha   90.00
_cell.angle_beta   90.00
_cell.angle_gamma   90.00
#
_symmetry.space_group_name_H-M   'P 1'
#
loop_
_entity.id
_entity.type
_entity.pdbx_description
1 polymer ?
#
loop_
_entity_poly.entity_id
_entity_poly.type
_entity_poly.pdbx_seq_one_letter_code
_entity_poly.pdbx_strand_id
1 'polypeptide(L)' 'MATLVYKYGMRLRGCAIGAQPKEGFLEREDDPLGDYWDVIIYSRPLSEKERLDYDLDYLGTRRRP' A
#
# COMPACT_ATOMS: atom_id res chain seq x y z
N MET A 1 -14.20 15.67 -8.32
CA MET A 1 -12.98 15.37 -9.07
C MET A 1 -12.40 14.05 -8.63
N ALA A 2 -11.91 13.27 -9.56
CA ALA A 2 -11.26 12.00 -9.21
C ALA A 2 -9.91 12.27 -8.53
N THR A 3 -9.62 11.51 -7.50
CA THR A 3 -8.36 11.58 -6.78
C THR A 3 -7.54 10.34 -7.13
N LEU A 4 -6.25 10.52 -7.40
CA LEU A 4 -5.37 9.39 -7.60
C LEU A 4 -4.98 8.81 -6.24
N VAL A 5 -5.03 7.49 -6.16
CA VAL A 5 -4.54 6.76 -5.00
C VAL A 5 -3.46 5.78 -5.45
N TYR A 6 -2.59 5.42 -4.54
CA TYR A 6 -1.39 4.60 -4.81
C TYR A 6 -1.50 3.32 -4.03
N LYS A 7 -1.37 2.18 -4.73
CA LYS A 7 -1.54 0.86 -4.14
C LYS A 7 -0.18 0.21 -3.94
N TYR A 8 -0.01 -0.40 -2.78
CA TYR A 8 1.20 -1.13 -2.42
C TYR A 8 0.85 -2.48 -1.84
N GLY A 9 1.60 -3.52 -2.23
CA GLY A 9 1.41 -4.86 -1.71
C GLY A 9 2.41 -5.15 -0.60
N MET A 10 1.92 -5.64 0.52
CA MET A 10 2.73 -6.02 1.66
C MET A 10 3.19 -7.47 1.51
N ARG A 11 4.49 -7.69 1.34
CA ARG A 11 5.05 -9.01 1.09
C ARG A 11 5.30 -9.81 2.36
N LEU A 12 5.60 -9.14 3.44
CA LEU A 12 5.95 -9.82 4.70
C LEU A 12 4.69 -10.29 5.41
N ARG A 13 4.61 -11.59 5.54
CA ARG A 13 3.53 -12.22 6.28
C ARG A 13 3.74 -12.02 7.78
N GLY A 14 2.66 -11.70 8.48
CA GLY A 14 2.72 -11.53 9.92
C GLY A 14 3.21 -10.18 10.39
N CYS A 15 3.36 -9.23 9.48
CA CYS A 15 3.64 -7.85 9.89
C CYS A 15 2.46 -7.34 10.70
N ALA A 16 2.75 -6.72 11.83
CA ALA A 16 1.71 -6.13 12.65
C ALA A 16 1.02 -4.99 11.90
N ILE A 17 -0.27 -4.83 12.15
CA ILE A 17 -1.01 -3.67 11.66
C ILE A 17 -0.31 -2.44 12.22
N GLY A 18 0.02 -1.49 11.34
CA GLY A 18 0.81 -0.33 11.71
C GLY A 18 2.27 -0.42 11.34
N ALA A 19 2.72 -1.57 10.83
CA ALA A 19 4.06 -1.73 10.30
C ALA A 19 4.13 -1.22 8.86
N GLN A 20 3.61 -0.03 8.62
CA GLN A 20 3.66 0.65 7.34
C GLN A 20 3.66 2.16 7.58
N PRO A 21 4.09 2.97 6.60
CA PRO A 21 4.06 4.43 6.76
C PRO A 21 2.65 4.90 7.09
N LYS A 22 2.54 5.82 8.04
CA LYS A 22 1.24 6.33 8.49
C LYS A 22 0.75 7.51 7.68
N GLU A 23 1.67 8.33 7.18
CA GLU A 23 1.32 9.53 6.44
C GLU A 23 0.68 9.17 5.11
N GLY A 24 -0.52 9.70 4.89
CA GLY A 24 -1.25 9.46 3.64
C GLY A 24 -1.98 8.13 3.56
N PHE A 25 -1.91 7.31 4.60
CA PHE A 25 -2.60 6.02 4.61
C PHE A 25 -4.12 6.24 4.54
N LEU A 26 -4.79 5.53 3.65
CA LEU A 26 -6.23 5.64 3.44
C LEU A 26 -6.98 4.38 3.89
N GLU A 27 -6.60 3.23 3.36
CA GLU A 27 -7.33 1.99 3.65
C GLU A 27 -6.50 0.76 3.31
N ARG A 28 -6.95 -0.40 3.77
CA ARG A 28 -6.41 -1.70 3.40
C ARG A 28 -7.44 -2.46 2.58
N GLU A 29 -6.93 -3.29 1.68
CA GLU A 29 -7.76 -4.22 0.91
C GLU A 29 -7.12 -5.60 0.97
N ASP A 30 -7.93 -6.64 0.78
CA ASP A 30 -7.39 -7.98 0.56
C ASP A 30 -6.88 -8.07 -0.87
N ASP A 31 -5.80 -8.83 -1.07
CA ASP A 31 -5.32 -9.11 -2.42
C ASP A 31 -6.16 -10.26 -3.00
N PRO A 32 -6.96 -10.01 -4.03
CA PRO A 32 -7.82 -11.05 -4.60
C PRO A 32 -7.02 -12.19 -5.23
N LEU A 33 -5.77 -11.95 -5.62
CA LEU A 33 -4.92 -12.98 -6.20
C LEU A 33 -4.10 -13.74 -5.15
N GLY A 34 -4.04 -13.22 -3.92
CA GLY A 34 -3.31 -13.85 -2.84
C GLY A 34 -1.80 -13.73 -2.93
N ASP A 35 -1.29 -12.84 -3.78
CA ASP A 35 0.15 -12.66 -3.97
C ASP A 35 0.80 -11.88 -2.82
N TYR A 36 0.01 -11.11 -2.10
CA TYR A 36 0.48 -10.27 -1.00
C TYR A 36 -0.33 -10.54 0.25
N TRP A 37 0.30 -10.31 1.40
CA TRP A 37 -0.38 -10.46 2.69
C TRP A 37 -1.54 -9.47 2.82
N ASP A 38 -1.28 -8.23 2.43
CA ASP A 38 -2.28 -7.17 2.39
C ASP A 38 -1.96 -6.20 1.26
N VAL A 39 -2.97 -5.49 0.79
CA VAL A 39 -2.81 -4.35 -0.12
C VAL A 39 -3.16 -3.10 0.65
N ILE A 40 -2.29 -2.11 0.62
CA ILE A 40 -2.50 -0.85 1.33
C ILE A 40 -2.56 0.29 0.32
N ILE A 41 -3.42 1.27 0.62
CA ILE A 41 -3.77 2.36 -0.30
C ILE A 41 -3.35 3.68 0.35
N TYR A 42 -2.64 4.50 -0.42
CA TYR A 42 -2.14 5.80 0.03
C TYR A 42 -2.61 6.92 -0.87
N SER A 43 -2.75 8.12 -0.29
CA SER A 43 -3.06 9.34 -1.05
C SER A 43 -1.84 9.95 -1.71
N ARG A 44 -0.65 9.44 -1.43
CA ARG A 44 0.62 9.92 -1.95
C ARG A 44 1.49 8.74 -2.36
N PRO A 45 2.44 8.94 -3.30
CA PRO A 45 3.41 7.90 -3.58
C PRO A 45 4.38 7.74 -2.40
N LEU A 46 4.75 6.51 -2.09
CA LEU A 46 5.77 6.24 -1.09
C LEU A 46 7.16 6.35 -1.72
N SER A 47 8.12 6.79 -0.92
CA SER A 47 9.51 6.86 -1.38
C SER A 47 10.08 5.46 -1.52
N GLU A 48 11.17 5.33 -2.27
CA GLU A 48 11.88 4.07 -2.38
C GLU A 48 12.32 3.56 -1.02
N LYS A 49 12.80 4.46 -0.16
CA LYS A 49 13.21 4.09 1.19
C LYS A 49 12.06 3.52 1.98
N GLU A 50 10.89 4.13 1.90
CA GLU A 50 9.71 3.64 2.60
C GLU A 50 9.30 2.25 2.10
N ARG A 51 9.33 2.04 0.79
CA ARG A 51 9.00 0.73 0.22
C ARG A 51 9.99 -0.35 0.67
N LEU A 52 11.27 -0.02 0.72
CA LEU A 52 12.29 -0.98 1.14
C LEU A 52 12.23 -1.25 2.64
N ASP A 53 12.02 -0.21 3.44
CA ASP A 53 11.96 -0.35 4.90
C ASP A 53 10.79 -1.21 5.35
N TYR A 54 9.67 -1.15 4.63
CA TYR A 54 8.45 -1.89 4.99
C TYR A 54 8.15 -3.05 4.05
N ASP A 55 9.08 -3.34 3.13
CA ASP A 55 8.96 -4.46 2.18
C ASP A 55 7.67 -4.40 1.37
N LEU A 56 7.44 -3.25 0.75
CA LEU A 56 6.25 -2.99 -0.04
C LEU A 56 6.57 -2.95 -1.53
N ASP A 57 5.69 -3.54 -2.34
CA ASP A 57 5.77 -3.46 -3.80
C ASP A 57 4.75 -2.47 -4.31
N TYR A 58 5.17 -1.60 -5.23
CA TYR A 58 4.25 -0.68 -5.87
C TYR A 58 3.38 -1.43 -6.88
N LEU A 59 2.07 -1.36 -6.70
CA LEU A 59 1.11 -2.07 -7.55
C LEU A 59 0.45 -1.18 -8.60
N GLY A 60 0.63 0.13 -8.52
CA GLY A 60 0.08 1.07 -9.47
C GLY A 60 -0.81 2.11 -8.84
N THR A 61 -1.37 2.97 -9.68
CA THR A 61 -2.31 4.01 -9.26
C THR A 61 -3.72 3.64 -9.69
N ARG A 62 -4.69 4.18 -8.98
CA ARG A 62 -6.09 4.01 -9.30
C ARG A 62 -6.80 5.35 -9.10
N ARG A 63 -7.78 5.63 -9.94
CA ARG A 63 -8.63 6.79 -9.72
C ARG A 63 -9.71 6.45 -8.71
N ARG A 64 -9.92 7.37 -7.80
CA ARG A 64 -10.94 7.24 -6.78
C ARG A 64 -11.93 8.38 -6.96
N PRO A 65 -13.22 8.10 -7.16
CA PRO A 65 -14.23 9.16 -7.34
C PRO A 65 -14.40 10.04 -6.11
#